data_ef46e86c163cc90ecafa40da91850641
#
_entry.id   ef46e86c163cc90ecafa40da91850641
#
_cell.length_a   1.000
_cell.length_b   1.000
_cell.length_c   1.000
_cell.angle_alpha   90.00
_cell.angle_beta   90.00
_cell.angle_gamma   90.00
#
_symmetry.space_group_name_H-M   'P 1'
#
loop_
_entity.id
_entity.type
_entity.pdbx_description
1 polymer ?
#
loop_
_entity_poly.entity_id
_entity_poly.type
_entity_poly.pdbx_seq_one_letter_code
_entity_poly.pdbx_strand_id
1 'polypeptide(L)'
;GVVMLSAAAAARLEATTSDSFALDLKKWRSIMSAYENGGHAYHATMPTDALVGFLAAMKETEAMGFEAAKAAQWALGDAVRAMFAAKGVKSVAADGFAAPGVVVSYTDDPAVQNGSKFRAQGLQIAAGVPLQVGEGEAFKTFRIGLFGLDKLADVPATVARLQKAVDTVL
;
A
#
# COMPACT_ATOMS: atom_id res chain seq x y z
N GLY A 1 -13.02 -5.03 -2.65
CA GLY A 1 -12.30 -4.32 -1.59
C GLY A 1 -12.74 -4.80 -0.21
N VAL A 2 -11.98 -4.44 0.81
CA VAL A 2 -12.31 -4.71 2.21
C VAL A 2 -12.67 -3.39 2.87
N VAL A 3 -13.78 -3.36 3.62
CA VAL A 3 -14.24 -2.19 4.35
C VAL A 3 -14.22 -2.50 5.84
N MET A 4 -13.39 -1.78 6.60
CA MET A 4 -13.31 -1.90 8.05
C MET A 4 -14.29 -0.92 8.70
N LEU A 5 -15.14 -1.42 9.60
CA LEU A 5 -16.16 -0.62 10.27
C LEU A 5 -15.81 -0.50 11.76
N SER A 6 -15.77 0.74 12.26
CA SER A 6 -15.80 0.99 13.70
C SER A 6 -17.19 0.65 14.28
N ALA A 7 -17.29 0.49 15.59
CA ALA A 7 -18.58 0.27 16.25
C ALA A 7 -19.59 1.40 15.95
N ALA A 8 -19.14 2.65 15.94
CA ALA A 8 -19.97 3.80 15.58
C ALA A 8 -20.44 3.75 14.11
N ALA A 9 -19.55 3.38 13.18
CA ALA A 9 -19.89 3.21 11.76
C ALA A 9 -20.89 2.06 11.57
N ALA A 10 -20.71 0.95 12.27
CA ALA A 10 -21.63 -0.19 12.23
C ALA A 10 -23.03 0.17 12.74
N ALA A 11 -23.11 0.94 13.83
CA ALA A 11 -24.40 1.44 14.35
C ALA A 11 -25.07 2.41 13.36
N ARG A 12 -24.29 3.30 12.72
CA ARG A 12 -24.80 4.20 11.69
C ARG A 12 -25.31 3.46 10.46
N LEU A 13 -24.63 2.39 10.07
CA LEU A 13 -25.01 1.53 8.96
C LEU A 13 -26.44 0.96 9.14
N GLU A 14 -26.80 0.53 10.35
CA GLU A 14 -28.14 -0.01 10.64
C GLU A 14 -29.25 1.05 10.49
N ALA A 15 -28.94 2.31 10.77
CA ALA A 15 -29.87 3.42 10.71
C ALA A 15 -30.02 4.06 9.32
N THR A 16 -29.28 3.56 8.33
CA THR A 16 -29.26 4.11 6.96
C THR A 16 -29.72 3.09 5.93
N THR A 17 -30.11 3.58 4.76
CA THR A 17 -30.43 2.76 3.58
C THR A 17 -29.54 3.18 2.41
N SER A 18 -29.22 2.25 1.53
CA SER A 18 -28.51 2.47 0.29
C SER A 18 -29.34 1.99 -0.89
N ASP A 19 -29.30 2.71 -1.99
CA ASP A 19 -29.85 2.33 -3.29
C ASP A 19 -28.79 1.72 -4.22
N SER A 20 -27.54 1.65 -3.76
CA SER A 20 -26.44 1.08 -4.52
C SER A 20 -26.42 -0.44 -4.41
N PHE A 21 -26.50 -1.13 -5.53
CA PHE A 21 -26.34 -2.59 -5.56
C PHE A 21 -24.99 -3.06 -5.01
N ALA A 22 -23.90 -2.44 -5.43
CA ALA A 22 -22.55 -2.89 -5.09
C ALA A 22 -22.03 -2.35 -3.73
N LEU A 23 -22.51 -1.16 -3.30
CA LEU A 23 -22.00 -0.44 -2.14
C LEU A 23 -22.95 -0.47 -0.94
N ASP A 24 -24.01 -1.27 -0.98
CA ASP A 24 -24.90 -1.48 0.18
C ASP A 24 -24.19 -2.37 1.22
N LEU A 25 -23.46 -1.70 2.14
CA LEU A 25 -22.71 -2.38 3.20
C LEU A 25 -23.63 -3.11 4.19
N LYS A 26 -24.88 -2.65 4.36
CA LYS A 26 -25.87 -3.35 5.19
C LYS A 26 -26.25 -4.69 4.58
N LYS A 27 -26.48 -4.71 3.28
CA LYS A 27 -26.73 -5.94 2.53
C LYS A 27 -25.53 -6.89 2.60
N TRP A 28 -24.32 -6.41 2.35
CA TRP A 28 -23.10 -7.23 2.46
C TRP A 28 -22.88 -7.77 3.87
N ARG A 29 -23.14 -6.98 4.91
CA ARG A 29 -23.07 -7.45 6.30
C ARG A 29 -24.07 -8.58 6.56
N SER A 30 -25.32 -8.49 6.06
CA SER A 30 -26.31 -9.55 6.22
C SER A 30 -25.88 -10.86 5.54
N ILE A 31 -25.18 -10.77 4.39
CA ILE A 31 -24.64 -11.93 3.68
C ILE A 31 -23.51 -12.57 4.48
N MET A 32 -22.57 -11.78 4.99
CA MET A 32 -21.49 -12.28 5.85
C MET A 32 -22.04 -12.99 7.08
N SER A 33 -23.02 -12.41 7.76
CA SER A 33 -23.64 -13.02 8.93
C SER A 33 -24.37 -14.34 8.60
N ALA A 34 -24.95 -14.48 7.42
CA ALA A 34 -25.54 -15.76 6.99
C ALA A 34 -24.46 -16.86 6.88
N TYR A 35 -23.30 -16.55 6.31
CA TYR A 35 -22.17 -17.50 6.23
C TYR A 35 -21.56 -17.80 7.60
N GLU A 36 -21.38 -16.79 8.46
CA GLU A 36 -20.87 -16.95 9.83
C GLU A 36 -21.75 -17.87 10.68
N ASN A 37 -23.07 -17.87 10.42
CA ASN A 37 -24.06 -18.72 11.08
C ASN A 37 -24.25 -20.10 10.38
N GLY A 38 -23.36 -20.49 9.46
CA GLY A 38 -23.39 -21.79 8.79
C GLY A 38 -24.41 -21.92 7.66
N GLY A 39 -25.06 -20.82 7.27
CA GLY A 39 -25.96 -20.76 6.12
C GLY A 39 -25.25 -20.21 4.87
N HIS A 40 -26.07 -19.76 3.93
CA HIS A 40 -25.59 -19.03 2.76
C HIS A 40 -26.61 -17.94 2.37
N ALA A 41 -26.12 -16.93 1.66
CA ALA A 41 -26.97 -15.92 1.04
C ALA A 41 -26.35 -15.47 -0.29
N TYR A 42 -27.17 -15.36 -1.32
CA TYR A 42 -26.74 -14.88 -2.63
C TYR A 42 -27.20 -13.43 -2.85
N HIS A 43 -26.27 -12.60 -3.25
CA HIS A 43 -26.53 -11.24 -3.71
C HIS A 43 -25.82 -10.97 -5.04
N ALA A 44 -24.55 -11.33 -5.11
CA ALA A 44 -23.70 -11.23 -6.29
C ALA A 44 -22.65 -12.33 -6.26
N THR A 45 -22.11 -12.69 -7.42
CA THR A 45 -20.99 -13.64 -7.50
C THR A 45 -19.78 -13.09 -6.75
N MET A 46 -19.31 -13.84 -5.76
CA MET A 46 -18.16 -13.49 -4.98
C MET A 46 -16.86 -13.84 -5.73
N PRO A 47 -15.80 -13.01 -5.63
CA PRO A 47 -14.50 -13.33 -6.18
C PRO A 47 -13.76 -14.33 -5.27
N THR A 48 -14.22 -15.60 -5.25
CA THR A 48 -13.78 -16.60 -4.28
C THR A 48 -12.29 -16.86 -4.30
N ASP A 49 -11.67 -16.91 -5.49
CA ASP A 49 -10.21 -17.10 -5.60
C ASP A 49 -9.44 -15.96 -4.95
N ALA A 50 -9.90 -14.72 -5.14
CA ALA A 50 -9.29 -13.55 -4.50
C ALA A 50 -9.50 -13.56 -2.97
N LEU A 51 -10.64 -14.06 -2.48
CA LEU A 51 -10.90 -14.22 -1.05
C LEU A 51 -10.01 -15.28 -0.42
N VAL A 52 -9.80 -16.40 -1.08
CA VAL A 52 -8.87 -17.46 -0.64
C VAL A 52 -7.45 -16.95 -0.58
N GLY A 53 -6.99 -16.25 -1.64
CA GLY A 53 -5.65 -15.62 -1.66
C GLY A 53 -5.49 -14.57 -0.58
N PHE A 54 -6.52 -13.76 -0.33
CA PHE A 54 -6.51 -12.78 0.75
C PHE A 54 -6.43 -13.42 2.14
N LEU A 55 -7.19 -14.49 2.38
CA LEU A 55 -7.11 -15.26 3.63
C LEU A 55 -5.72 -15.84 3.85
N ALA A 56 -5.08 -16.38 2.81
CA ALA A 56 -3.71 -16.89 2.89
C ALA A 56 -2.73 -15.77 3.31
N ALA A 57 -2.80 -14.60 2.66
CA ALA A 57 -1.96 -13.45 3.00
C ALA A 57 -2.21 -12.93 4.44
N MET A 58 -3.47 -12.97 4.91
CA MET A 58 -3.78 -12.62 6.30
C MET A 58 -3.11 -13.57 7.29
N LYS A 59 -3.18 -14.90 7.03
CA LYS A 59 -2.54 -15.91 7.88
C LYS A 59 -1.02 -15.80 7.89
N GLU A 60 -0.40 -15.50 6.75
CA GLU A 60 1.05 -15.25 6.67
C GLU A 60 1.43 -14.01 7.49
N THR A 61 0.64 -12.94 7.42
CA THR A 61 0.87 -11.72 8.21
C THR A 61 0.71 -11.98 9.72
N GLU A 62 -0.31 -12.75 10.09
CA GLU A 62 -0.53 -13.16 11.48
C GLU A 62 0.62 -14.01 12.01
N ALA A 63 1.13 -14.95 11.21
CA ALA A 63 2.28 -15.79 11.55
C ALA A 63 3.57 -14.98 11.72
N MET A 64 3.78 -13.92 10.94
CA MET A 64 4.87 -12.96 11.15
C MET A 64 4.68 -12.14 12.43
N GLY A 65 3.44 -11.91 12.82
CA GLY A 65 3.05 -11.03 13.93
C GLY A 65 2.82 -9.60 13.48
N PHE A 66 1.65 -9.03 13.80
CA PHE A 66 1.26 -7.69 13.34
C PHE A 66 2.20 -6.58 13.80
N GLU A 67 2.66 -6.62 15.05
CA GLU A 67 3.62 -5.63 15.57
C GLU A 67 5.00 -5.79 14.92
N ALA A 68 5.45 -7.01 14.65
CA ALA A 68 6.69 -7.26 13.93
C ALA A 68 6.62 -6.75 12.47
N ALA A 69 5.53 -7.05 11.77
CA ALA A 69 5.29 -6.55 10.42
C ALA A 69 5.23 -5.03 10.38
N LYS A 70 4.55 -4.40 11.33
CA LYS A 70 4.48 -2.94 11.47
C LYS A 70 5.87 -2.33 11.72
N ALA A 71 6.62 -2.86 12.66
CA ALA A 71 7.97 -2.38 12.97
C ALA A 71 8.92 -2.52 11.76
N ALA A 72 8.88 -3.67 11.07
CA ALA A 72 9.66 -3.90 9.86
C ALA A 72 9.27 -2.94 8.72
N GLN A 73 7.97 -2.64 8.56
CA GLN A 73 7.51 -1.69 7.55
C GLN A 73 8.02 -0.27 7.81
N TRP A 74 8.01 0.19 9.06
CA TRP A 74 8.60 1.47 9.44
C TRP A 74 10.11 1.48 9.21
N ALA A 75 10.83 0.46 9.68
CA ALA A 75 12.27 0.34 9.49
C ALA A 75 12.66 0.36 8.01
N LEU A 76 11.91 -0.33 7.15
CA LEU A 76 12.13 -0.32 5.70
C LEU A 76 11.90 1.06 5.09
N GLY A 77 10.79 1.72 5.43
CA GLY A 77 10.46 3.06 4.95
C GLY A 77 11.51 4.09 5.34
N ASP A 78 11.95 4.07 6.59
CA ASP A 78 12.96 4.99 7.11
C ASP A 78 14.34 4.75 6.47
N ALA A 79 14.75 3.50 6.32
CA ALA A 79 16.02 3.15 5.68
C ALA A 79 16.05 3.59 4.20
N VAL A 80 14.96 3.40 3.47
CA VAL A 80 14.88 3.84 2.05
C VAL A 80 14.90 5.37 1.94
N ARG A 81 14.24 6.09 2.84
CA ARG A 81 14.31 7.57 2.88
C ARG A 81 15.71 8.06 3.22
N ALA A 82 16.35 7.46 4.20
CA ALA A 82 17.72 7.78 4.57
C ALA A 82 18.69 7.56 3.40
N MET A 83 18.54 6.47 2.66
CA MET A 83 19.30 6.16 1.45
C MET A 83 19.13 7.24 0.37
N PHE A 84 17.90 7.67 0.10
CA PHE A 84 17.65 8.74 -0.86
C PHE A 84 18.18 10.09 -0.37
N ALA A 85 17.99 10.41 0.90
CA ALA A 85 18.51 11.65 1.49
C ALA A 85 20.03 11.74 1.40
N ALA A 86 20.76 10.62 1.60
CA ALA A 86 22.21 10.56 1.45
C ALA A 86 22.68 10.85 0.01
N LYS A 87 21.80 10.67 -0.99
CA LYS A 87 22.04 11.02 -2.39
C LYS A 87 21.49 12.40 -2.78
N GLY A 88 21.03 13.18 -1.81
CA GLY A 88 20.45 14.51 -2.06
C GLY A 88 19.02 14.50 -2.66
N VAL A 89 18.39 13.34 -2.72
CA VAL A 89 17.02 13.20 -3.25
C VAL A 89 16.01 13.60 -2.17
N LYS A 90 15.19 14.60 -2.48
CA LYS A 90 14.22 15.15 -1.53
C LYS A 90 12.95 14.31 -1.47
N SER A 91 12.46 14.04 -0.25
CA SER A 91 11.14 13.46 -0.01
C SER A 91 10.04 14.50 -0.26
N VAL A 92 8.90 14.05 -0.78
CA VAL A 92 7.67 14.86 -0.86
C VAL A 92 7.01 14.97 0.51
N ALA A 93 7.13 13.93 1.34
CA ALA A 93 6.54 13.95 2.68
C ALA A 93 7.27 14.95 3.58
N ALA A 94 6.50 15.81 4.23
CA ALA A 94 6.97 16.65 5.32
C ALA A 94 7.34 15.80 6.55
N ASP A 95 8.14 16.36 7.46
CA ASP A 95 8.50 15.71 8.70
C ASP A 95 7.26 15.33 9.51
N GLY A 96 7.22 14.10 10.01
CA GLY A 96 6.09 13.55 10.75
C GLY A 96 4.92 13.01 9.89
N PHE A 97 4.98 13.19 8.55
CA PHE A 97 3.92 12.74 7.63
C PHE A 97 4.38 11.66 6.64
N ALA A 98 5.51 11.04 6.90
CA ALA A 98 6.06 10.00 6.05
C ALA A 98 5.24 8.69 6.17
N ALA A 99 4.70 8.19 5.06
CA ALA A 99 4.06 6.88 5.03
C ALA A 99 5.12 5.75 4.98
N PRO A 100 5.01 4.69 5.79
CA PRO A 100 6.05 3.66 5.84
C PRO A 100 6.07 2.76 4.60
N GLY A 101 4.94 2.60 3.91
CA GLY A 101 4.80 1.66 2.78
C GLY A 101 5.03 2.27 1.41
N VAL A 102 5.17 3.60 1.29
CA VAL A 102 5.39 4.28 0.02
C VAL A 102 6.35 5.46 0.24
N VAL A 103 7.42 5.49 -0.54
CA VAL A 103 8.35 6.63 -0.59
C VAL A 103 8.13 7.39 -1.88
N VAL A 104 7.75 8.65 -1.77
CA VAL A 104 7.59 9.57 -2.89
C VAL A 104 8.71 10.61 -2.83
N SER A 105 9.43 10.76 -3.93
CA SER A 105 10.60 11.63 -4.00
C SER A 105 10.58 12.49 -5.25
N TYR A 106 11.14 13.69 -5.15
CA TYR A 106 11.32 14.59 -6.28
C TYR A 106 12.41 14.10 -7.23
N THR A 107 12.27 14.43 -8.51
CA THR A 107 13.30 14.20 -9.53
C THR A 107 13.12 15.19 -10.68
N ASP A 108 14.25 15.62 -11.27
CA ASP A 108 14.26 16.38 -12.52
C ASP A 108 14.56 15.50 -13.73
N ASP A 109 14.90 14.23 -13.52
CA ASP A 109 15.22 13.26 -14.57
C ASP A 109 13.94 12.55 -15.05
N PRO A 110 13.51 12.76 -16.32
CA PRO A 110 12.33 12.11 -16.88
C PRO A 110 12.41 10.58 -16.90
N ALA A 111 13.61 10.01 -17.00
CA ALA A 111 13.82 8.56 -17.04
C ALA A 111 13.76 7.94 -15.65
N VAL A 112 14.03 8.71 -14.60
CA VAL A 112 13.74 8.35 -13.20
C VAL A 112 12.25 8.48 -12.95
N GLN A 113 11.64 9.60 -13.36
CA GLN A 113 10.22 9.89 -13.16
C GLN A 113 9.31 8.80 -13.75
N ASN A 114 9.57 8.36 -14.97
CA ASN A 114 8.79 7.31 -15.66
C ASN A 114 9.23 5.88 -15.30
N GLY A 115 10.27 5.72 -14.48
CA GLY A 115 10.78 4.45 -13.98
C GLY A 115 11.64 3.66 -14.99
N SER A 116 11.96 4.20 -16.17
CA SER A 116 12.72 3.45 -17.18
C SER A 116 14.13 3.11 -16.73
N LYS A 117 14.81 3.99 -16.02
CA LYS A 117 16.13 3.71 -15.43
C LYS A 117 16.07 2.59 -14.39
N PHE A 118 15.05 2.59 -13.54
CA PHE A 118 14.85 1.51 -12.56
C PHE A 118 14.52 0.18 -13.23
N ARG A 119 13.71 0.21 -14.31
CA ARG A 119 13.40 -1.00 -15.09
C ARG A 119 14.65 -1.61 -15.72
N ALA A 120 15.59 -0.79 -16.19
CA ALA A 120 16.87 -1.27 -16.70
C ALA A 120 17.72 -2.00 -15.64
N GLN A 121 17.45 -1.75 -14.34
CA GLN A 121 18.03 -2.46 -13.21
C GLN A 121 17.16 -3.61 -12.68
N GLY A 122 16.13 -4.03 -13.44
CA GLY A 122 15.22 -5.10 -13.04
C GLY A 122 14.19 -4.71 -11.96
N LEU A 123 14.01 -3.41 -11.70
CA LEU A 123 13.05 -2.92 -10.71
C LEU A 123 11.85 -2.22 -11.38
N GLN A 124 10.67 -2.63 -11.01
CA GLN A 124 9.43 -1.92 -11.37
C GLN A 124 9.07 -0.94 -10.26
N ILE A 125 9.01 0.33 -10.62
CA ILE A 125 8.55 1.41 -9.74
C ILE A 125 7.33 2.10 -10.35
N ALA A 126 6.73 3.04 -9.63
CA ALA A 126 5.65 3.85 -10.16
C ALA A 126 6.11 5.27 -10.44
N ALA A 127 5.67 5.84 -11.56
CA ALA A 127 5.76 7.27 -11.80
C ALA A 127 5.03 8.06 -10.70
N GLY A 128 5.48 9.25 -10.41
CA GLY A 128 4.75 10.19 -9.56
C GLY A 128 3.44 10.61 -10.21
N VAL A 129 2.52 11.05 -9.39
CA VAL A 129 1.24 11.60 -9.84
C VAL A 129 1.05 13.00 -9.24
N PRO A 130 0.38 13.91 -9.95
CA PRO A 130 0.00 15.20 -9.38
C PRO A 130 -0.96 14.98 -8.20
N LEU A 131 -0.79 15.75 -7.14
CA LEU A 131 -1.64 15.67 -5.94
C LEU A 131 -2.90 16.52 -6.06
N GLN A 132 -2.91 17.47 -7.02
CA GLN A 132 -4.02 18.41 -7.30
C GLN A 132 -4.37 19.31 -6.10
N VAL A 133 -3.32 19.72 -5.36
CA VAL A 133 -3.43 20.62 -4.21
C VAL A 133 -2.70 21.96 -4.46
N GLY A 134 -2.58 22.35 -5.71
CA GLY A 134 -1.98 23.63 -6.12
C GLY A 134 -0.48 23.54 -6.41
N GLU A 135 0.08 22.34 -6.55
CA GLU A 135 1.47 22.16 -7.03
C GLU A 135 1.61 22.61 -8.47
N GLY A 136 2.72 23.28 -8.80
CA GLY A 136 3.02 23.75 -10.13
C GLY A 136 3.60 22.68 -11.05
N GLU A 137 3.89 23.04 -12.30
CA GLU A 137 4.45 22.15 -13.33
C GLU A 137 5.84 21.56 -12.94
N ALA A 138 6.54 22.17 -12.02
CA ALA A 138 7.81 21.69 -11.50
C ALA A 138 7.65 20.50 -10.53
N PHE A 139 6.43 20.11 -10.17
CA PHE A 139 6.17 18.96 -9.31
C PHE A 139 6.38 17.66 -10.09
N LYS A 140 7.62 17.20 -10.15
CA LYS A 140 8.02 15.95 -10.80
C LYS A 140 8.51 14.97 -9.76
N THR A 141 7.90 13.81 -9.69
CA THR A 141 8.16 12.81 -8.66
C THR A 141 8.18 11.39 -9.20
N PHE A 142 8.74 10.48 -8.43
CA PHE A 142 8.64 9.04 -8.60
C PHE A 142 8.28 8.38 -7.27
N ARG A 143 7.80 7.13 -7.32
CA ARG A 143 7.31 6.42 -6.14
C ARG A 143 7.93 5.03 -6.05
N ILE A 144 8.38 4.68 -4.85
CA ILE A 144 8.80 3.31 -4.51
C ILE A 144 7.78 2.70 -3.55
N GLY A 145 7.10 1.64 -3.99
CA GLY A 145 6.23 0.83 -3.13
C GLY A 145 7.05 -0.19 -2.35
N LEU A 146 6.83 -0.25 -1.05
CA LEU A 146 7.60 -1.09 -0.12
C LEU A 146 6.73 -2.18 0.52
N PHE A 147 5.60 -2.48 -0.09
CA PHE A 147 4.68 -3.50 0.42
C PHE A 147 5.16 -4.92 0.12
N GLY A 148 4.75 -5.86 0.97
CA GLY A 148 4.97 -7.28 0.82
C GLY A 148 5.82 -7.88 1.93
N LEU A 149 5.38 -9.01 2.49
CA LEU A 149 6.06 -9.71 3.58
C LEU A 149 7.46 -10.19 3.18
N ASP A 150 7.67 -10.47 1.89
CA ASP A 150 8.97 -10.80 1.32
C ASP A 150 10.02 -9.72 1.55
N LYS A 151 9.60 -8.45 1.57
CA LYS A 151 10.48 -7.30 1.84
C LYS A 151 10.70 -7.07 3.33
N LEU A 152 9.68 -7.38 4.13
CA LEU A 152 9.69 -7.18 5.57
C LEU A 152 10.43 -8.28 6.33
N ALA A 153 10.53 -9.48 5.75
CA ALA A 153 11.22 -10.62 6.36
C ALA A 153 12.73 -10.37 6.55
N ASP A 154 13.35 -9.61 5.66
CA ASP A 154 14.75 -9.19 5.77
C ASP A 154 14.90 -7.75 5.22
N VAL A 155 14.70 -6.80 6.09
CA VAL A 155 14.79 -5.36 5.77
C VAL A 155 16.20 -4.98 5.29
N PRO A 156 17.30 -5.38 5.96
CA PRO A 156 18.66 -5.08 5.48
C PRO A 156 18.94 -5.60 4.07
N ALA A 157 18.59 -6.83 3.76
CA ALA A 157 18.79 -7.40 2.43
C ALA A 157 17.93 -6.70 1.37
N THR A 158 16.69 -6.31 1.71
CA THR A 158 15.81 -5.55 0.83
C THR A 158 16.38 -4.17 0.52
N VAL A 159 16.89 -3.46 1.52
CA VAL A 159 17.54 -2.15 1.36
C VAL A 159 18.80 -2.27 0.52
N ALA A 160 19.66 -3.26 0.79
CA ALA A 160 20.90 -3.48 0.04
C ALA A 160 20.63 -3.76 -1.46
N ARG A 161 19.60 -4.54 -1.77
CA ARG A 161 19.19 -4.80 -3.15
C ARG A 161 18.70 -3.53 -3.87
N LEU A 162 17.91 -2.71 -3.18
CA LEU A 162 17.46 -1.43 -3.72
C LEU A 162 18.62 -0.44 -3.87
N GLN A 163 19.53 -0.38 -2.89
CA GLN A 163 20.72 0.48 -2.92
C GLN A 163 21.56 0.23 -4.16
N LYS A 164 21.81 -1.05 -4.50
CA LYS A 164 22.58 -1.42 -5.70
C LYS A 164 21.97 -0.84 -6.98
N ALA A 165 20.66 -0.84 -7.12
CA ALA A 165 20.00 -0.25 -8.26
C ALA A 165 20.03 1.29 -8.20
N VAL A 166 19.81 1.88 -7.05
CA VAL A 166 19.83 3.32 -6.83
C VAL A 166 21.21 3.92 -7.11
N ASP A 167 22.29 3.21 -6.76
CA ASP A 167 23.67 3.65 -7.07
C ASP A 167 23.97 3.74 -8.57
N THR A 168 23.22 3.03 -9.40
CA THR A 168 23.33 3.08 -10.85
C THR A 168 22.39 4.11 -11.48
N VAL A 169 21.23 4.34 -10.84
CA VAL A 169 20.14 5.18 -11.38
C VAL A 169 20.32 6.64 -11.03
N LEU A 170 20.80 6.93 -9.82
CA LEU A 170 20.99 8.24 -9.19
C LEU A 170 22.46 8.48 -8.85
#